data_552e806ceed6e6ffc526bb3a8204bd67
#
_entry.id   552e806ceed6e6ffc526bb3a8204bd67
#
_cell.length_a   1.000
_cell.length_b   1.000
_cell.length_c   1.000
_cell.angle_alpha   90.00
_cell.angle_beta   90.00
_cell.angle_gamma   90.00
#
_symmetry.space_group_name_H-M   'P 1'
#
loop_
_entity.id
_entity.type
_entity.pdbx_description
1 polymer ?
#
loop_
_entity_poly.entity_id
_entity_poly.type
_entity_poly.pdbx_seq_one_letter_code
_entity_poly.pdbx_strand_id
1 'polypeptide(L)'
;MKHNIKNFLLPVTVVAALSFAACGDWVEPESLDIKNPSLEEQNPALYAQYMEALRAYKAGDHKVVLVTMDNPVNEAPTIRPQHLTTLPDSVDFIVLNNSDNLHPDLVGEMTEVRKKGTRVLYSMSFDTYESEWGKMVKEDPQLTEEQALAYFTACAGTDLALCDKYGYDGLIFGYTGRSLVSIKDEDLPAYNARQQAYLQPVTAWKAAHKQHVCIFSGRADNLLEENRTILGECNYIVVPTDGAQNENDLSLKALTVVKAAGVPSDRIIVTALEIRPDDKDKVFGYFGTKDETGEKVRALYATAVWATLPSPTFTRAGILVKDSENDYYNRTLVYPHLREAISTMNPSPKN
;
A
#
# COMPACT_ATOMS: atom_id res chain seq x y z
N MET A 1 -35.95 -91.44 6.39
CA MET A 1 -35.83 -90.73 5.07
C MET A 1 -34.74 -89.68 5.22
N LYS A 2 -33.56 -89.95 4.63
CA LYS A 2 -32.43 -89.02 4.60
C LYS A 2 -32.49 -88.36 3.24
N HIS A 3 -32.88 -87.07 3.20
CA HIS A 3 -32.83 -86.27 2.00
C HIS A 3 -31.60 -85.38 2.01
N ASN A 4 -30.87 -85.51 0.92
CA ASN A 4 -29.63 -84.89 0.51
C ASN A 4 -29.56 -83.34 0.75
N ILE A 5 -28.75 -82.96 1.72
CA ILE A 5 -28.34 -81.56 1.96
C ILE A 5 -27.12 -81.15 1.10
N LYS A 6 -26.53 -82.08 0.36
CA LYS A 6 -25.28 -81.80 -0.36
C LYS A 6 -25.39 -81.01 -1.67
N ASN A 7 -26.61 -80.87 -2.23
CA ASN A 7 -26.75 -80.21 -3.57
C ASN A 7 -27.21 -78.71 -3.44
N PHE A 8 -27.44 -78.18 -2.22
CA PHE A 8 -27.90 -76.83 -2.07
C PHE A 8 -26.79 -75.85 -1.65
N LEU A 9 -25.63 -76.39 -1.26
CA LEU A 9 -24.49 -75.55 -0.83
C LEU A 9 -23.55 -75.16 -2.02
N LEU A 10 -23.59 -75.80 -3.12
CA LEU A 10 -22.72 -75.50 -4.27
C LEU A 10 -23.10 -74.20 -5.02
N PRO A 11 -24.39 -73.93 -5.29
CA PRO A 11 -24.71 -72.61 -5.95
C PRO A 11 -24.57 -71.38 -5.05
N VAL A 12 -24.66 -71.53 -3.74
CA VAL A 12 -24.51 -70.40 -2.81
C VAL A 12 -23.03 -69.99 -2.68
N THR A 13 -22.11 -70.93 -2.73
CA THR A 13 -20.67 -70.62 -2.67
C THR A 13 -20.13 -70.01 -3.96
N VAL A 14 -20.70 -70.38 -5.14
CA VAL A 14 -20.30 -69.78 -6.43
C VAL A 14 -20.84 -68.36 -6.55
N VAL A 15 -22.05 -68.05 -6.05
CA VAL A 15 -22.60 -66.69 -6.05
C VAL A 15 -21.86 -65.80 -5.06
N ALA A 16 -21.43 -66.32 -3.89
CA ALA A 16 -20.62 -65.55 -2.93
C ALA A 16 -19.20 -65.28 -3.43
N ALA A 17 -18.62 -66.18 -4.24
CA ALA A 17 -17.28 -65.94 -4.82
C ALA A 17 -17.28 -64.92 -5.97
N LEU A 18 -18.39 -64.78 -6.69
CA LEU A 18 -18.53 -63.76 -7.76
C LEU A 18 -18.81 -62.36 -7.23
N SER A 19 -19.35 -62.20 -6.01
CA SER A 19 -19.58 -60.89 -5.39
C SER A 19 -18.33 -60.24 -4.78
N PHE A 20 -17.23 -60.99 -4.61
CA PHE A 20 -15.95 -60.42 -4.15
C PHE A 20 -15.01 -60.02 -5.28
N ALA A 21 -15.27 -60.45 -6.52
CA ALA A 21 -14.44 -60.04 -7.67
C ALA A 21 -14.90 -58.71 -8.32
N ALA A 22 -16.04 -58.15 -7.92
CA ALA A 22 -16.57 -56.90 -8.49
C ALA A 22 -16.26 -55.65 -7.67
N CYS A 23 -15.54 -55.76 -6.53
CA CYS A 23 -15.19 -54.63 -5.67
C CYS A 23 -13.72 -54.18 -5.78
N GLY A 24 -12.96 -54.67 -6.79
CA GLY A 24 -11.56 -54.30 -6.94
C GLY A 24 -11.28 -52.99 -7.70
N ASP A 25 -12.26 -52.47 -8.44
CA ASP A 25 -12.03 -51.36 -9.38
C ASP A 25 -12.64 -50.03 -8.97
N TRP A 26 -13.18 -49.94 -7.73
CA TRP A 26 -13.89 -48.74 -7.27
C TRP A 26 -13.20 -48.01 -6.12
N VAL A 27 -11.94 -48.27 -5.81
CA VAL A 27 -11.28 -47.75 -4.61
C VAL A 27 -9.97 -47.03 -4.90
N GLU A 28 -9.62 -46.79 -6.14
CA GLU A 28 -8.65 -45.72 -6.42
C GLU A 28 -9.44 -44.49 -6.86
N PRO A 29 -9.58 -43.48 -6.00
CA PRO A 29 -10.00 -42.17 -6.49
C PRO A 29 -8.92 -41.74 -7.48
N GLU A 30 -9.25 -41.78 -8.78
CA GLU A 30 -8.43 -41.07 -9.76
C GLU A 30 -8.28 -39.67 -9.22
N SER A 31 -7.06 -39.30 -8.85
CA SER A 31 -6.70 -37.95 -8.53
C SER A 31 -6.95 -37.14 -9.79
N LEU A 32 -8.15 -36.58 -9.92
CA LEU A 32 -8.42 -35.59 -10.94
C LEU A 32 -7.50 -34.42 -10.59
N ASP A 33 -6.40 -34.33 -11.31
CA ASP A 33 -5.51 -33.17 -11.30
C ASP A 33 -6.32 -32.01 -11.87
N ILE A 34 -7.07 -31.35 -10.99
CA ILE A 34 -7.88 -30.17 -11.32
C ILE A 34 -6.87 -29.07 -11.62
N LYS A 35 -6.42 -29.04 -12.88
CA LYS A 35 -5.65 -27.93 -13.39
C LYS A 35 -6.59 -26.72 -13.41
N ASN A 36 -6.33 -25.77 -12.51
CA ASN A 36 -6.96 -24.47 -12.53
C ASN A 36 -6.04 -23.53 -13.33
N PRO A 37 -6.15 -23.47 -14.66
CA PRO A 37 -5.23 -22.68 -15.47
C PRO A 37 -5.41 -21.19 -15.11
N SER A 38 -4.31 -20.46 -15.07
CA SER A 38 -4.31 -19.01 -14.90
C SER A 38 -5.09 -18.31 -16.03
N LEU A 39 -5.50 -17.07 -15.85
CA LEU A 39 -6.16 -16.29 -16.92
C LEU A 39 -5.27 -16.16 -18.16
N GLU A 40 -3.95 -16.07 -17.96
CA GLU A 40 -2.97 -16.04 -19.03
C GLU A 40 -2.96 -17.35 -19.84
N GLU A 41 -3.00 -18.50 -19.15
CA GLU A 41 -3.04 -19.83 -19.80
C GLU A 41 -4.38 -20.08 -20.51
N GLN A 42 -5.49 -19.55 -19.97
CA GLN A 42 -6.82 -19.72 -20.59
C GLN A 42 -6.97 -18.92 -21.89
N ASN A 43 -6.45 -17.70 -21.95
CA ASN A 43 -6.51 -16.83 -23.13
C ASN A 43 -5.33 -15.86 -23.17
N PRO A 44 -4.15 -16.29 -23.64
CA PRO A 44 -2.93 -15.48 -23.64
C PRO A 44 -3.08 -14.14 -24.41
N ALA A 45 -3.82 -14.15 -25.52
CA ALA A 45 -3.99 -12.95 -26.34
C ALA A 45 -4.85 -11.89 -25.63
N LEU A 46 -5.95 -12.31 -25.02
CA LEU A 46 -6.82 -11.39 -24.25
C LEU A 46 -6.12 -10.88 -22.99
N TYR A 47 -5.36 -11.76 -22.32
CA TYR A 47 -4.55 -11.38 -21.17
C TYR A 47 -3.50 -10.32 -21.53
N ALA A 48 -2.79 -10.49 -22.65
CA ALA A 48 -1.82 -9.51 -23.13
C ALA A 48 -2.47 -8.15 -23.43
N GLN A 49 -3.64 -8.12 -24.09
CA GLN A 49 -4.41 -6.89 -24.32
C GLN A 49 -4.85 -6.22 -23.03
N TYR A 50 -5.31 -7.01 -22.05
CA TYR A 50 -5.68 -6.49 -20.73
C TYR A 50 -4.49 -5.83 -20.01
N MET A 51 -3.32 -6.47 -20.03
CA MET A 51 -2.10 -5.94 -19.41
C MET A 51 -1.60 -4.67 -20.10
N GLU A 52 -1.75 -4.58 -21.44
CA GLU A 52 -1.43 -3.37 -22.19
C GLU A 52 -2.40 -2.22 -21.83
N ALA A 53 -3.70 -2.51 -21.75
CA ALA A 53 -4.71 -1.53 -21.36
C ALA A 53 -4.49 -1.01 -19.93
N LEU A 54 -4.10 -1.88 -18.98
CA LEU A 54 -3.74 -1.46 -17.62
C LEU A 54 -2.53 -0.51 -17.58
N ARG A 55 -1.48 -0.85 -18.32
CA ARG A 55 -0.30 0.03 -18.41
C ARG A 55 -0.63 1.36 -19.07
N ALA A 56 -1.44 1.35 -20.11
CA ALA A 56 -1.91 2.57 -20.78
C ALA A 56 -2.77 3.44 -19.84
N TYR A 57 -3.69 2.82 -19.08
CA TYR A 57 -4.48 3.50 -18.06
C TYR A 57 -3.57 4.20 -17.03
N LYS A 58 -2.58 3.48 -16.46
CA LYS A 58 -1.68 4.03 -15.45
C LYS A 58 -0.70 5.09 -15.99
N ALA A 59 -0.43 5.07 -17.28
CA ALA A 59 0.36 6.10 -17.94
C ALA A 59 -0.47 7.32 -18.36
N GLY A 60 -1.80 7.20 -18.37
CA GLY A 60 -2.73 8.26 -18.74
C GLY A 60 -3.10 9.16 -17.58
N ASP A 61 -3.92 10.16 -17.86
CA ASP A 61 -4.47 11.07 -16.84
C ASP A 61 -5.61 10.38 -16.09
N HIS A 62 -5.43 10.19 -14.78
CA HIS A 62 -6.39 9.58 -13.88
C HIS A 62 -6.10 9.99 -12.42
N LYS A 63 -7.01 9.68 -11.50
CA LYS A 63 -6.76 9.86 -10.05
C LYS A 63 -5.94 8.69 -9.54
N VAL A 64 -4.71 8.96 -9.10
CA VAL A 64 -3.79 7.91 -8.65
C VAL A 64 -4.19 7.33 -7.29
N VAL A 65 -3.94 6.04 -7.12
CA VAL A 65 -4.20 5.30 -5.89
C VAL A 65 -2.91 4.71 -5.36
N LEU A 66 -2.52 5.18 -4.19
CA LEU A 66 -1.44 4.59 -3.40
C LEU A 66 -2.07 3.73 -2.30
N VAL A 67 -1.42 2.63 -1.95
CA VAL A 67 -1.78 1.83 -0.77
C VAL A 67 -0.54 1.60 0.09
N THR A 68 -0.68 1.70 1.40
CA THR A 68 0.31 1.12 2.30
C THR A 68 0.00 -0.35 2.52
N MET A 69 1.03 -1.14 2.72
CA MET A 69 0.90 -2.58 2.94
C MET A 69 1.78 -3.00 4.12
N ASP A 70 1.16 -3.70 5.07
CA ASP A 70 1.87 -4.27 6.21
C ASP A 70 2.46 -5.63 5.82
N ASN A 71 3.70 -5.59 5.34
CA ASN A 71 4.44 -6.77 4.93
C ASN A 71 5.24 -7.37 6.08
N PRO A 72 5.44 -8.70 6.12
CA PRO A 72 6.27 -9.35 7.15
C PRO A 72 7.74 -8.93 7.03
N VAL A 73 8.43 -8.85 8.19
CA VAL A 73 9.84 -8.50 8.27
C VAL A 73 10.69 -9.75 8.11
N ASN A 74 11.46 -9.84 7.05
CA ASN A 74 12.38 -10.95 6.75
C ASN A 74 11.73 -12.35 6.79
N GLU A 75 10.41 -12.40 6.57
CA GLU A 75 9.65 -13.64 6.52
C GLU A 75 8.82 -13.70 5.23
N ALA A 76 8.55 -14.92 4.75
CA ALA A 76 7.66 -15.09 3.62
C ALA A 76 6.23 -14.69 3.99
N PRO A 77 5.45 -14.11 3.06
CA PRO A 77 4.04 -13.89 3.27
C PRO A 77 3.31 -15.19 3.62
N THR A 78 2.58 -15.21 4.73
CA THR A 78 1.86 -16.40 5.22
C THR A 78 0.35 -16.32 5.01
N ILE A 79 -0.17 -15.12 4.84
CA ILE A 79 -1.60 -14.85 4.62
C ILE A 79 -1.80 -13.99 3.37
N ARG A 80 -2.92 -14.17 2.72
CA ARG A 80 -3.25 -13.49 1.45
C ARG A 80 -3.07 -11.97 1.46
N PRO A 81 -3.49 -11.20 2.48
CA PRO A 81 -3.31 -9.74 2.50
C PRO A 81 -1.85 -9.27 2.50
N GLN A 82 -0.89 -10.16 2.79
CA GLN A 82 0.54 -9.83 2.75
C GLN A 82 1.17 -9.96 1.36
N HIS A 83 0.42 -10.47 0.36
CA HIS A 83 0.90 -10.62 -1.01
C HIS A 83 0.56 -9.39 -1.85
N LEU A 84 1.57 -8.81 -2.52
CA LEU A 84 1.41 -7.65 -3.42
C LEU A 84 0.45 -7.97 -4.59
N THR A 85 0.47 -9.20 -5.04
CA THR A 85 -0.31 -9.69 -6.20
C THR A 85 -1.80 -9.78 -5.92
N THR A 86 -2.24 -9.67 -4.66
CA THR A 86 -3.67 -9.73 -4.28
C THR A 86 -4.38 -8.39 -4.38
N LEU A 87 -3.63 -7.29 -4.43
CA LEU A 87 -4.18 -5.95 -4.56
C LEU A 87 -4.92 -5.75 -5.89
N PRO A 88 -5.94 -4.90 -5.95
CA PRO A 88 -6.61 -4.56 -7.20
C PRO A 88 -5.62 -4.07 -8.27
N ASP A 89 -5.81 -4.53 -9.50
CA ASP A 89 -4.90 -4.24 -10.61
C ASP A 89 -4.77 -2.73 -10.94
N SER A 90 -5.78 -1.94 -10.57
CA SER A 90 -5.78 -0.47 -10.79
C SER A 90 -5.03 0.33 -9.71
N VAL A 91 -4.41 -0.33 -8.72
CA VAL A 91 -3.50 0.34 -7.76
C VAL A 91 -2.23 0.77 -8.50
N ASP A 92 -1.85 2.05 -8.34
CA ASP A 92 -0.68 2.62 -9.02
C ASP A 92 0.61 2.38 -8.26
N PHE A 93 0.56 2.61 -6.94
CA PHE A 93 1.74 2.51 -6.08
C PHE A 93 1.45 1.70 -4.83
N ILE A 94 2.36 0.81 -4.50
CA ILE A 94 2.38 0.06 -3.23
C ILE A 94 3.53 0.58 -2.39
N VAL A 95 3.24 1.02 -1.18
CA VAL A 95 4.21 1.47 -0.20
C VAL A 95 4.35 0.39 0.86
N LEU A 96 5.53 -0.19 1.01
CA LEU A 96 5.78 -1.20 2.03
C LEU A 96 6.11 -0.55 3.36
N ASN A 97 5.42 -0.96 4.42
CA ASN A 97 5.65 -0.44 5.78
C ASN A 97 7.00 -0.93 6.34
N ASN A 98 7.38 -2.18 6.03
CA ASN A 98 8.65 -2.79 6.42
C ASN A 98 9.56 -2.93 5.19
N SER A 99 10.08 -1.79 4.70
CA SER A 99 10.80 -1.70 3.42
C SER A 99 12.24 -2.22 3.47
N ASP A 100 12.86 -2.23 4.65
CA ASP A 100 14.30 -2.39 4.88
C ASP A 100 14.77 -3.85 4.89
N ASN A 101 13.84 -4.79 5.07
CA ASN A 101 14.20 -6.20 5.24
C ASN A 101 13.20 -7.14 4.54
N LEU A 102 13.27 -7.19 3.19
CA LEU A 102 12.34 -7.97 2.39
C LEU A 102 12.75 -9.44 2.24
N HIS A 103 11.76 -10.33 2.37
CA HIS A 103 11.91 -11.71 1.95
C HIS A 103 11.99 -11.81 0.41
N PRO A 104 12.78 -12.77 -0.16
CA PRO A 104 12.91 -12.93 -1.62
C PRO A 104 11.58 -13.12 -2.36
N ASP A 105 10.58 -13.74 -1.74
CA ASP A 105 9.25 -13.94 -2.34
C ASP A 105 8.58 -12.61 -2.64
N LEU A 106 8.65 -11.64 -1.72
CA LEU A 106 8.11 -10.29 -1.96
C LEU A 106 8.86 -9.56 -3.07
N VAL A 107 10.20 -9.72 -3.15
CA VAL A 107 10.98 -9.18 -4.27
C VAL A 107 10.54 -9.81 -5.60
N GLY A 108 10.22 -11.10 -5.61
CA GLY A 108 9.62 -11.77 -6.76
C GLY A 108 8.27 -11.16 -7.15
N GLU A 109 7.39 -10.93 -6.17
CA GLU A 109 6.07 -10.33 -6.41
C GLU A 109 6.13 -8.88 -6.90
N MET A 110 7.16 -8.10 -6.52
CA MET A 110 7.39 -6.78 -7.10
C MET A 110 7.53 -6.86 -8.63
N THR A 111 8.18 -7.90 -9.15
CA THR A 111 8.29 -8.14 -10.59
C THR A 111 6.94 -8.44 -11.23
N GLU A 112 6.10 -9.21 -10.55
CA GLU A 112 4.76 -9.55 -11.07
C GLU A 112 3.83 -8.33 -11.12
N VAL A 113 3.80 -7.50 -10.08
CA VAL A 113 2.93 -6.30 -10.08
C VAL A 113 3.42 -5.25 -11.08
N ARG A 114 4.71 -5.17 -11.37
CA ARG A 114 5.27 -4.30 -12.42
C ARG A 114 4.74 -4.64 -13.81
N LYS A 115 4.45 -5.89 -14.10
CA LYS A 115 3.82 -6.30 -15.38
C LYS A 115 2.50 -5.56 -15.63
N LYS A 116 1.78 -5.24 -14.54
CA LYS A 116 0.52 -4.49 -14.55
C LYS A 116 0.72 -2.95 -14.56
N GLY A 117 1.98 -2.48 -14.52
CA GLY A 117 2.31 -1.06 -14.39
C GLY A 117 2.26 -0.53 -12.95
N THR A 118 1.99 -1.39 -11.95
CA THR A 118 2.07 -1.01 -10.54
C THR A 118 3.53 -0.88 -10.12
N ARG A 119 3.85 0.14 -9.32
CA ARG A 119 5.21 0.41 -8.83
C ARG A 119 5.25 0.22 -7.31
N VAL A 120 6.36 -0.32 -6.82
CA VAL A 120 6.56 -0.57 -5.38
C VAL A 120 7.59 0.42 -4.84
N LEU A 121 7.24 1.11 -3.76
CA LEU A 121 8.02 2.20 -3.22
C LEU A 121 8.61 1.83 -1.86
N TYR A 122 9.87 2.22 -1.67
CA TYR A 122 10.54 2.21 -0.37
C TYR A 122 9.97 3.32 0.50
N SER A 123 9.75 3.05 1.80
CA SER A 123 9.25 4.03 2.76
C SER A 123 10.34 4.41 3.75
N MET A 124 10.62 5.70 3.88
CA MET A 124 11.54 6.26 4.88
C MET A 124 10.94 7.50 5.52
N SER A 125 11.28 7.78 6.78
CA SER A 125 10.72 8.92 7.52
C SER A 125 11.73 9.55 8.48
N PHE A 126 11.88 10.86 8.38
CA PHE A 126 12.65 11.65 9.35
C PHE A 126 12.13 11.50 10.78
N ASP A 127 10.81 11.46 10.94
CA ASP A 127 10.19 11.35 12.27
C ASP A 127 10.59 10.05 12.99
N THR A 128 10.82 8.97 12.24
CA THR A 128 11.37 7.71 12.79
C THR A 128 12.79 7.90 13.31
N TYR A 129 13.67 8.52 12.51
CA TYR A 129 15.04 8.77 12.91
C TYR A 129 15.13 9.71 14.13
N GLU A 130 14.30 10.76 14.14
CA GLU A 130 14.25 11.70 15.27
C GLU A 130 13.74 11.02 16.54
N SER A 131 12.76 10.11 16.42
CA SER A 131 12.26 9.31 17.54
C SER A 131 13.34 8.38 18.11
N GLU A 132 14.09 7.70 17.24
CA GLU A 132 15.19 6.80 17.65
C GLU A 132 16.34 7.58 18.26
N TRP A 133 16.74 8.70 17.65
CA TRP A 133 17.72 9.60 18.23
C TRP A 133 17.31 10.07 19.62
N GLY A 134 16.04 10.43 19.78
CA GLY A 134 15.50 10.84 21.08
C GLY A 134 15.59 9.75 22.17
N LYS A 135 15.54 8.46 21.79
CA LYS A 135 15.79 7.33 22.73
C LYS A 135 17.28 7.26 23.09
N MET A 136 18.17 7.38 22.10
CA MET A 136 19.61 7.38 22.32
C MET A 136 20.06 8.51 23.28
N VAL A 137 19.53 9.73 23.08
CA VAL A 137 19.82 10.86 23.96
C VAL A 137 19.32 10.64 25.40
N LYS A 138 18.22 9.90 25.59
CA LYS A 138 17.74 9.55 26.94
C LYS A 138 18.66 8.56 27.64
N GLU A 139 19.30 7.67 26.89
CA GLU A 139 20.28 6.70 27.41
C GLU A 139 21.65 7.35 27.61
N ASP A 140 22.07 8.24 26.71
CA ASP A 140 23.33 8.99 26.79
C ASP A 140 23.09 10.50 26.56
N PRO A 141 22.90 11.27 27.63
CA PRO A 141 22.71 12.74 27.55
C PRO A 141 23.93 13.53 27.06
N GLN A 142 25.08 12.90 26.83
CA GLN A 142 26.28 13.55 26.31
C GLN A 142 26.31 13.61 24.77
N LEU A 143 25.35 12.97 24.09
CA LEU A 143 25.24 13.02 22.65
C LEU A 143 25.02 14.45 22.16
N THR A 144 25.78 14.84 21.13
CA THR A 144 25.83 16.20 20.61
C THR A 144 24.96 16.37 19.37
N GLU A 145 24.64 17.62 19.02
CA GLU A 145 23.92 17.92 17.79
C GLU A 145 24.72 17.49 16.53
N GLU A 146 26.04 17.60 16.53
CA GLU A 146 26.87 17.13 15.44
C GLU A 146 26.70 15.62 15.20
N GLN A 147 26.62 14.84 16.29
CA GLN A 147 26.36 13.40 16.21
C GLN A 147 24.93 13.12 15.72
N ALA A 148 23.95 13.96 16.06
CA ALA A 148 22.58 13.86 15.52
C ALA A 148 22.56 14.03 13.99
N LEU A 149 23.22 15.06 13.48
CA LEU A 149 23.29 15.32 12.05
C LEU A 149 23.98 14.19 11.29
N ALA A 150 25.09 13.67 11.83
CA ALA A 150 25.77 12.52 11.27
C ALA A 150 24.88 11.26 11.27
N TYR A 151 24.13 11.03 12.35
CA TYR A 151 23.18 9.92 12.47
C TYR A 151 22.06 10.03 11.42
N PHE A 152 21.39 11.18 11.28
CA PHE A 152 20.32 11.36 10.29
C PHE A 152 20.80 11.17 8.86
N THR A 153 21.99 11.68 8.55
CA THR A 153 22.61 11.49 7.22
C THR A 153 22.91 10.02 6.96
N ALA A 154 23.45 9.31 7.96
CA ALA A 154 23.77 7.88 7.83
C ALA A 154 22.51 7.01 7.68
N CYS A 155 21.45 7.27 8.47
CA CYS A 155 20.17 6.57 8.34
C CYS A 155 19.58 6.77 6.93
N ALA A 156 19.50 8.02 6.47
CA ALA A 156 18.98 8.31 5.13
C ALA A 156 19.82 7.62 4.04
N GLY A 157 21.14 7.64 4.16
CA GLY A 157 22.04 6.94 3.21
C GLY A 157 21.84 5.42 3.22
N THR A 158 21.60 4.83 4.39
CA THR A 158 21.31 3.39 4.54
C THR A 158 20.01 3.02 3.86
N ASP A 159 18.94 3.77 4.11
CA ASP A 159 17.62 3.52 3.51
C ASP A 159 17.64 3.65 1.99
N LEU A 160 18.33 4.66 1.47
CA LEU A 160 18.50 4.83 0.03
C LEU A 160 19.28 3.67 -0.60
N ALA A 161 20.32 3.19 0.07
CA ALA A 161 21.06 2.01 -0.39
C ALA A 161 20.21 0.73 -0.36
N LEU A 162 19.30 0.59 0.61
CA LEU A 162 18.34 -0.53 0.68
C LEU A 162 17.28 -0.42 -0.42
N CYS A 163 16.82 0.80 -0.73
CA CYS A 163 15.95 1.05 -1.87
C CYS A 163 16.55 0.50 -3.16
N ASP A 164 17.82 0.80 -3.42
CA ASP A 164 18.54 0.32 -4.59
C ASP A 164 18.81 -1.20 -4.53
N LYS A 165 19.20 -1.72 -3.37
CA LYS A 165 19.49 -3.14 -3.15
C LYS A 165 18.31 -4.05 -3.49
N TYR A 166 17.11 -3.68 -3.06
CA TYR A 166 15.90 -4.48 -3.31
C TYR A 166 15.22 -4.12 -4.64
N GLY A 167 15.73 -3.13 -5.36
CA GLY A 167 15.24 -2.74 -6.68
C GLY A 167 13.83 -2.13 -6.62
N TYR A 168 13.55 -1.27 -5.66
CA TYR A 168 12.31 -0.50 -5.63
C TYR A 168 12.18 0.44 -6.82
N ASP A 169 10.96 0.76 -7.21
CA ASP A 169 10.67 1.66 -8.33
C ASP A 169 10.82 3.15 -7.96
N GLY A 170 11.11 3.41 -6.70
CA GLY A 170 11.28 4.73 -6.13
C GLY A 170 11.03 4.73 -4.63
N LEU A 171 10.84 5.91 -4.08
CA LEU A 171 10.66 6.09 -2.65
C LEU A 171 9.53 7.05 -2.31
N ILE A 172 8.98 6.86 -1.11
CA ILE A 172 8.19 7.85 -0.40
C ILE A 172 8.96 8.25 0.86
N PHE A 173 9.23 9.55 1.02
CA PHE A 173 9.98 10.07 2.15
C PHE A 173 9.13 11.01 2.99
N GLY A 174 9.14 10.75 4.30
CA GLY A 174 8.26 11.42 5.27
C GLY A 174 8.97 12.52 6.04
N TYR A 175 8.25 13.63 6.29
CA TYR A 175 8.67 14.70 7.19
C TYR A 175 7.47 15.39 7.79
N THR A 176 7.30 15.32 9.10
CA THR A 176 6.26 16.07 9.82
C THR A 176 6.84 17.31 10.46
N GLY A 177 7.90 17.18 11.23
CA GLY A 177 8.56 18.28 11.91
C GLY A 177 7.64 19.11 12.81
N ARG A 178 8.10 20.30 13.18
CA ARG A 178 7.34 21.27 13.98
C ARG A 178 6.87 22.44 13.12
N SER A 179 5.74 23.04 13.49
CA SER A 179 5.26 24.27 12.85
C SER A 179 6.31 25.39 12.97
N LEU A 180 6.68 26.00 11.84
CA LEU A 180 7.69 27.06 11.80
C LEU A 180 7.34 28.24 12.70
N VAL A 181 6.04 28.54 12.90
CA VAL A 181 5.59 29.59 13.82
C VAL A 181 5.94 29.30 15.29
N SER A 182 6.19 28.04 15.64
CA SER A 182 6.53 27.62 17.01
C SER A 182 8.04 27.53 17.25
N ILE A 183 8.86 27.79 16.24
CA ILE A 183 10.33 27.70 16.33
C ILE A 183 10.86 29.14 16.60
N LYS A 184 11.69 29.26 17.59
CA LYS A 184 12.34 30.56 17.88
C LYS A 184 13.48 30.80 16.88
N ASP A 185 13.76 32.04 16.59
CA ASP A 185 14.81 32.46 15.68
C ASP A 185 16.19 31.86 16.04
N GLU A 186 16.48 31.73 17.34
CA GLU A 186 17.72 31.13 17.84
C GLU A 186 17.84 29.63 17.54
N ASP A 187 16.71 28.90 17.39
CA ASP A 187 16.65 27.47 17.11
C ASP A 187 16.62 27.16 15.60
N LEU A 188 16.31 28.15 14.76
CA LEU A 188 16.19 27.94 13.30
C LEU A 188 17.43 27.33 12.63
N PRO A 189 18.69 27.75 13.00
CA PRO A 189 19.88 27.14 12.38
C PRO A 189 19.99 25.65 12.64
N ALA A 190 19.74 25.18 13.87
CA ALA A 190 19.77 23.77 14.23
C ALA A 190 18.64 22.99 13.55
N TYR A 191 17.45 23.58 13.50
CA TYR A 191 16.30 23.01 12.81
C TYR A 191 16.57 22.85 11.31
N ASN A 192 17.17 23.85 10.67
CA ASN A 192 17.61 23.78 9.27
C ASN A 192 18.64 22.68 9.06
N ALA A 193 19.67 22.61 9.90
CA ALA A 193 20.72 21.62 9.79
C ALA A 193 20.17 20.18 9.82
N ARG A 194 19.20 19.90 10.70
CA ARG A 194 18.53 18.60 10.77
C ARG A 194 17.73 18.29 9.50
N GLN A 195 16.99 19.27 8.95
CA GLN A 195 16.31 19.11 7.67
C GLN A 195 17.30 18.79 6.55
N GLN A 196 18.39 19.51 6.48
CA GLN A 196 19.41 19.29 5.45
C GLN A 196 20.10 17.93 5.58
N ALA A 197 20.42 17.49 6.80
CA ALA A 197 21.00 16.18 7.06
C ALA A 197 20.14 15.02 6.51
N TYR A 198 18.82 15.19 6.51
CA TYR A 198 17.87 14.24 5.96
C TYR A 198 17.64 14.43 4.45
N LEU A 199 17.41 15.66 4.00
CA LEU A 199 16.96 15.93 2.62
C LEU A 199 18.10 15.95 1.60
N GLN A 200 19.34 16.27 1.97
CA GLN A 200 20.46 16.26 1.04
C GLN A 200 20.75 14.87 0.44
N PRO A 201 20.80 13.78 1.24
CA PRO A 201 20.92 12.43 0.68
C PRO A 201 19.78 12.08 -0.29
N VAL A 202 18.52 12.41 0.05
CA VAL A 202 17.35 12.18 -0.80
C VAL A 202 17.47 12.96 -2.12
N THR A 203 17.88 14.22 -2.05
CA THR A 203 18.07 15.08 -3.22
C THR A 203 19.17 14.52 -4.14
N ALA A 204 20.30 14.10 -3.57
CA ALA A 204 21.39 13.50 -4.32
C ALA A 204 20.98 12.17 -4.98
N TRP A 205 20.26 11.33 -4.23
CA TRP A 205 19.74 10.08 -4.77
C TRP A 205 18.75 10.31 -5.92
N LYS A 206 17.79 11.24 -5.77
CA LYS A 206 16.83 11.57 -6.84
C LYS A 206 17.52 12.12 -8.08
N ALA A 207 18.55 12.93 -7.92
CA ALA A 207 19.33 13.45 -9.04
C ALA A 207 20.05 12.34 -9.83
N ALA A 208 20.51 11.28 -9.14
CA ALA A 208 21.11 10.10 -9.75
C ALA A 208 20.04 9.16 -10.36
N HIS A 209 18.84 9.11 -9.80
CA HIS A 209 17.74 8.19 -10.17
C HIS A 209 16.56 8.95 -10.80
N LYS A 210 16.79 9.69 -11.87
CA LYS A 210 15.78 10.59 -12.49
C LYS A 210 14.47 9.91 -12.86
N GLN A 211 14.51 8.63 -13.26
CA GLN A 211 13.33 7.86 -13.67
C GLN A 211 12.57 7.22 -12.51
N HIS A 212 13.16 7.17 -11.33
CA HIS A 212 12.51 6.60 -10.16
C HIS A 212 11.45 7.56 -9.61
N VAL A 213 10.37 6.97 -9.09
CA VAL A 213 9.31 7.73 -8.41
C VAL A 213 9.86 8.34 -7.14
N CYS A 214 9.50 9.60 -6.90
CA CYS A 214 9.81 10.29 -5.67
C CYS A 214 8.54 10.93 -5.14
N ILE A 215 8.13 10.59 -3.93
CA ILE A 215 6.90 11.10 -3.30
C ILE A 215 7.27 11.67 -1.95
N PHE A 216 6.85 12.89 -1.68
CA PHE A 216 6.93 13.47 -0.34
C PHE A 216 5.65 13.13 0.44
N SER A 217 5.78 12.79 1.73
CA SER A 217 4.64 12.54 2.62
C SER A 217 4.81 13.31 3.92
N GLY A 218 3.89 14.23 4.23
CA GLY A 218 3.97 14.95 5.49
C GLY A 218 3.55 16.42 5.43
N ARG A 219 4.21 17.21 6.25
CA ARG A 219 3.96 18.64 6.42
C ARG A 219 5.01 19.45 5.66
N ALA A 220 4.81 19.59 4.34
CA ALA A 220 5.71 20.36 3.48
C ALA A 220 5.81 21.84 3.92
N ASP A 221 4.77 22.36 4.55
CA ASP A 221 4.73 23.69 5.14
C ASP A 221 5.64 23.86 6.37
N ASN A 222 6.07 22.78 7.01
CA ASN A 222 7.02 22.75 8.11
C ASN A 222 8.50 22.67 7.64
N LEU A 223 8.75 22.45 6.36
CA LEU A 223 10.08 22.62 5.80
C LEU A 223 10.40 24.11 5.68
N LEU A 224 11.65 24.50 5.94
CA LEU A 224 12.13 25.82 5.60
C LEU A 224 12.09 26.03 4.08
N GLU A 225 11.88 27.26 3.62
CA GLU A 225 11.64 27.56 2.20
C GLU A 225 12.78 27.07 1.31
N GLU A 226 14.03 27.27 1.75
CA GLU A 226 15.22 26.83 1.05
C GLU A 226 15.31 25.30 0.89
N ASN A 227 14.68 24.54 1.76
CA ASN A 227 14.67 23.06 1.75
C ASN A 227 13.50 22.48 0.93
N ARG A 228 12.57 23.30 0.44
CA ARG A 228 11.41 22.85 -0.34
C ARG A 228 11.73 22.59 -1.81
N THR A 229 12.94 22.90 -2.27
CA THR A 229 13.34 22.69 -3.67
C THR A 229 13.18 21.25 -4.14
N ILE A 230 13.41 20.26 -3.27
CA ILE A 230 13.20 18.84 -3.56
C ILE A 230 11.75 18.51 -3.90
N LEU A 231 10.77 19.28 -3.39
CA LEU A 231 9.35 19.05 -3.66
C LEU A 231 9.00 19.24 -5.15
N GLY A 232 9.77 20.07 -5.87
CA GLY A 232 9.66 20.24 -7.32
C GLY A 232 9.99 18.97 -8.11
N GLU A 233 10.87 18.13 -7.57
CA GLU A 233 11.30 16.85 -8.17
C GLU A 233 10.36 15.67 -7.78
N CYS A 234 9.42 15.90 -6.85
CA CYS A 234 8.47 14.88 -6.43
C CYS A 234 7.35 14.70 -7.46
N ASN A 235 6.97 13.45 -7.71
CA ASN A 235 5.81 13.12 -8.53
C ASN A 235 4.50 13.53 -7.83
N TYR A 236 4.44 13.36 -6.49
CA TYR A 236 3.27 13.70 -5.68
C TYR A 236 3.68 14.21 -4.31
N ILE A 237 2.78 14.98 -3.71
CA ILE A 237 2.86 15.47 -2.33
C ILE A 237 1.68 14.87 -1.56
N VAL A 238 1.97 13.97 -0.64
CA VAL A 238 0.97 13.35 0.24
C VAL A 238 0.81 14.18 1.50
N VAL A 239 -0.39 14.69 1.71
CA VAL A 239 -0.78 15.43 2.91
C VAL A 239 -1.49 14.49 3.88
N PRO A 240 -0.95 14.25 5.09
CA PRO A 240 -1.61 13.39 6.07
C PRO A 240 -2.94 13.98 6.54
N THR A 241 -4.01 13.21 6.36
CA THR A 241 -5.38 13.60 6.72
C THR A 241 -6.07 12.59 7.63
N ASP A 242 -5.33 11.66 8.23
CA ASP A 242 -5.83 10.54 9.03
C ASP A 242 -6.80 10.95 10.16
N GLY A 243 -6.66 12.15 10.72
CA GLY A 243 -7.55 12.68 11.75
C GLY A 243 -8.66 13.62 11.22
N ALA A 244 -8.92 13.63 9.90
CA ALA A 244 -10.02 14.42 9.33
C ALA A 244 -11.38 13.89 9.82
N GLN A 245 -12.29 14.81 10.14
CA GLN A 245 -13.63 14.48 10.62
C GLN A 245 -14.71 14.65 9.54
N ASN A 246 -14.33 15.27 8.42
CA ASN A 246 -15.19 15.52 7.25
C ASN A 246 -14.34 15.97 6.05
N GLU A 247 -14.96 16.17 4.90
CA GLU A 247 -14.32 16.57 3.64
C GLU A 247 -13.74 18.01 3.67
N ASN A 248 -14.28 18.88 4.52
CA ASN A 248 -13.75 20.23 4.69
C ASN A 248 -12.39 20.18 5.38
N ASP A 249 -12.18 19.26 6.33
CA ASP A 249 -10.90 19.06 6.97
C ASP A 249 -9.83 18.62 5.98
N LEU A 250 -10.18 17.75 5.00
CA LEU A 250 -9.28 17.37 3.91
C LEU A 250 -8.82 18.59 3.13
N SER A 251 -9.79 19.43 2.73
CA SER A 251 -9.54 20.67 1.99
C SER A 251 -8.68 21.66 2.80
N LEU A 252 -8.98 21.83 4.09
CA LEU A 252 -8.24 22.75 4.95
C LEU A 252 -6.79 22.31 5.16
N LYS A 253 -6.56 21.02 5.41
CA LYS A 253 -5.19 20.48 5.58
C LYS A 253 -4.39 20.62 4.27
N ALA A 254 -4.96 20.28 3.12
CA ALA A 254 -4.32 20.47 1.82
C ALA A 254 -4.01 21.94 1.54
N LEU A 255 -4.97 22.84 1.77
CA LEU A 255 -4.78 24.29 1.62
C LEU A 255 -3.67 24.85 2.51
N THR A 256 -3.55 24.35 3.73
CA THR A 256 -2.49 24.78 4.66
C THR A 256 -1.12 24.48 4.07
N VAL A 257 -0.94 23.29 3.51
CA VAL A 257 0.32 22.85 2.92
C VAL A 257 0.65 23.62 1.63
N VAL A 258 -0.30 23.74 0.71
CA VAL A 258 -0.03 24.38 -0.60
C VAL A 258 0.11 25.90 -0.54
N LYS A 259 -0.28 26.54 0.57
CA LYS A 259 -0.04 27.98 0.78
C LYS A 259 1.41 28.31 1.07
N ALA A 260 2.21 27.35 1.50
CA ALA A 260 3.62 27.58 1.75
C ALA A 260 4.39 27.77 0.43
N ALA A 261 5.17 28.81 0.32
CA ALA A 261 5.96 29.12 -0.87
C ALA A 261 6.87 27.91 -1.23
N GLY A 262 6.98 27.59 -2.52
CA GLY A 262 7.78 26.47 -3.01
C GLY A 262 7.12 25.08 -2.92
N VAL A 263 5.88 24.97 -2.41
CA VAL A 263 5.13 23.71 -2.41
C VAL A 263 4.31 23.59 -3.72
N PRO A 264 4.53 22.54 -4.53
CA PRO A 264 3.73 22.30 -5.73
C PRO A 264 2.25 22.09 -5.37
N SER A 265 1.36 22.78 -6.10
CA SER A 265 -0.09 22.69 -5.89
C SER A 265 -0.80 21.80 -6.91
N ASP A 266 -0.09 21.28 -7.90
CA ASP A 266 -0.64 20.54 -9.05
C ASP A 266 -0.67 19.01 -8.84
N ARG A 267 -0.21 18.50 -7.69
CA ARG A 267 0.03 17.07 -7.46
C ARG A 267 -0.27 16.60 -6.02
N ILE A 268 -1.35 17.09 -5.44
CA ILE A 268 -1.70 16.83 -4.04
C ILE A 268 -2.49 15.54 -3.90
N ILE A 269 -2.03 14.68 -3.00
CA ILE A 269 -2.69 13.46 -2.55
C ILE A 269 -3.01 13.62 -1.07
N VAL A 270 -4.15 13.08 -0.61
CA VAL A 270 -4.50 13.02 0.81
C VAL A 270 -4.57 11.57 1.27
N THR A 271 -4.42 11.35 2.59
CA THR A 271 -4.52 10.01 3.17
C THR A 271 -5.96 9.67 3.56
N ALA A 272 -6.32 8.40 3.45
CA ALA A 272 -7.54 7.83 4.01
C ALA A 272 -7.21 6.52 4.73
N LEU A 273 -7.81 6.30 5.90
CA LEU A 273 -7.71 5.06 6.64
C LEU A 273 -8.80 4.09 6.18
N GLU A 274 -8.44 2.81 6.01
CA GLU A 274 -9.44 1.75 5.90
C GLU A 274 -10.06 1.48 7.26
N ILE A 275 -11.29 1.01 7.26
CA ILE A 275 -12.00 0.62 8.49
C ILE A 275 -11.36 -0.62 9.11
N ARG A 276 -11.42 -0.72 10.43
CA ARG A 276 -11.00 -1.92 11.16
C ARG A 276 -12.21 -2.81 11.41
N PRO A 277 -12.16 -4.11 11.04
CA PRO A 277 -13.31 -5.01 11.18
C PRO A 277 -13.78 -5.22 12.61
N ASP A 278 -12.92 -5.03 13.61
CA ASP A 278 -13.17 -5.18 15.04
C ASP A 278 -13.57 -3.86 15.75
N ASP A 279 -13.52 -2.72 15.03
CA ASP A 279 -13.89 -1.41 15.58
C ASP A 279 -15.40 -1.21 15.65
N LYS A 280 -16.01 -1.65 16.76
CA LYS A 280 -17.45 -1.53 17.01
C LYS A 280 -17.94 -0.08 17.14
N ASP A 281 -17.04 0.82 17.56
CA ASP A 281 -17.37 2.24 17.78
C ASP A 281 -17.24 3.05 16.49
N LYS A 282 -16.78 2.44 15.41
CA LYS A 282 -16.60 3.07 14.10
C LYS A 282 -15.76 4.36 14.21
N VAL A 283 -14.59 4.27 14.86
CA VAL A 283 -13.64 5.39 15.03
C VAL A 283 -12.62 5.39 13.92
N PHE A 284 -12.01 4.22 13.64
CA PHE A 284 -10.97 4.07 12.63
C PHE A 284 -11.59 3.94 11.24
N GLY A 285 -11.10 4.74 10.29
CA GLY A 285 -11.60 4.74 8.93
C GLY A 285 -12.99 5.38 8.76
N TYR A 286 -13.48 6.10 9.77
CA TYR A 286 -14.73 6.85 9.72
C TYR A 286 -14.51 8.33 10.00
N PHE A 287 -15.31 9.16 9.34
CA PHE A 287 -15.44 10.57 9.71
C PHE A 287 -16.33 10.73 10.96
N GLY A 288 -16.19 11.87 11.65
CA GLY A 288 -17.09 12.23 12.75
C GLY A 288 -18.51 12.58 12.29
N THR A 289 -18.68 12.91 11.01
CA THR A 289 -19.98 13.20 10.40
C THR A 289 -20.79 11.94 10.16
N LYS A 290 -22.12 12.12 10.14
CA LYS A 290 -23.09 11.08 9.82
C LYS A 290 -23.77 11.41 8.50
N ASP A 291 -24.17 10.37 7.77
CA ASP A 291 -24.98 10.48 6.57
C ASP A 291 -26.47 10.73 6.88
N GLU A 292 -27.31 10.78 5.85
CA GLU A 292 -28.76 11.00 5.98
C GLU A 292 -29.48 9.88 6.74
N THR A 293 -28.87 8.70 6.84
CA THR A 293 -29.42 7.55 7.58
C THR A 293 -29.01 7.57 9.07
N GLY A 294 -28.11 8.48 9.47
CA GLY A 294 -27.56 8.56 10.80
C GLY A 294 -26.35 7.67 11.06
N GLU A 295 -25.84 6.98 10.02
CA GLU A 295 -24.64 6.17 10.08
C GLU A 295 -23.37 7.02 9.87
N LYS A 296 -22.26 6.63 10.50
CA LYS A 296 -20.97 7.29 10.30
C LYS A 296 -20.48 7.08 8.87
N VAL A 297 -19.93 8.13 8.27
CA VAL A 297 -19.41 8.12 6.90
C VAL A 297 -18.06 7.42 6.86
N ARG A 298 -17.88 6.44 5.97
CA ARG A 298 -16.56 5.82 5.74
C ARG A 298 -15.60 6.83 5.12
N ALA A 299 -14.46 7.05 5.79
CA ALA A 299 -13.47 8.05 5.39
C ALA A 299 -12.91 7.78 3.98
N LEU A 300 -12.61 6.51 3.66
CA LEU A 300 -12.09 6.12 2.35
C LEU A 300 -13.05 6.50 1.22
N TYR A 301 -14.35 6.16 1.35
CA TYR A 301 -15.34 6.50 0.33
C TYR A 301 -15.51 8.01 0.17
N ALA A 302 -15.68 8.74 1.28
CA ALA A 302 -15.83 10.18 1.24
C ALA A 302 -14.59 10.91 0.68
N THR A 303 -13.38 10.40 1.00
CA THR A 303 -12.12 10.92 0.43
C THR A 303 -12.03 10.64 -1.07
N ALA A 304 -12.48 9.48 -1.54
CA ALA A 304 -12.55 9.18 -2.96
C ALA A 304 -13.51 10.13 -3.71
N VAL A 305 -14.70 10.37 -3.16
CA VAL A 305 -15.64 11.37 -3.69
C VAL A 305 -15.00 12.76 -3.69
N TRP A 306 -14.39 13.17 -2.58
CA TRP A 306 -13.68 14.44 -2.48
C TRP A 306 -12.61 14.60 -3.57
N ALA A 307 -11.86 13.55 -3.90
CA ALA A 307 -10.80 13.58 -4.90
C ALA A 307 -11.33 13.88 -6.32
N THR A 308 -12.61 13.59 -6.61
CA THR A 308 -13.25 13.90 -7.91
C THR A 308 -13.68 15.34 -8.05
N LEU A 309 -13.86 16.06 -6.94
CA LEU A 309 -14.38 17.42 -6.97
C LEU A 309 -13.30 18.42 -7.41
N PRO A 310 -13.64 19.43 -8.21
CA PRO A 310 -12.69 20.46 -8.63
C PRO A 310 -12.24 21.31 -7.43
N SER A 311 -11.02 21.84 -7.51
CA SER A 311 -10.52 22.84 -6.57
C SER A 311 -9.84 23.97 -7.34
N PRO A 312 -10.08 25.23 -7.01
CA PRO A 312 -9.46 26.35 -7.71
C PRO A 312 -8.01 26.61 -7.28
N THR A 313 -7.55 25.99 -6.18
CA THR A 313 -6.27 26.31 -5.54
C THR A 313 -5.23 25.22 -5.67
N PHE A 314 -5.64 23.97 -5.85
CA PHE A 314 -4.72 22.83 -6.02
C PHE A 314 -5.39 21.69 -6.77
N THR A 315 -4.58 20.86 -7.41
CA THR A 315 -5.05 19.63 -8.08
C THR A 315 -5.13 18.50 -7.05
N ARG A 316 -6.31 17.90 -6.93
CA ARG A 316 -6.53 16.67 -6.16
C ARG A 316 -6.10 15.50 -7.02
N ALA A 317 -4.84 15.09 -6.88
CA ALA A 317 -4.24 14.09 -7.77
C ALA A 317 -4.69 12.65 -7.49
N GLY A 318 -5.09 12.36 -6.25
CA GLY A 318 -5.51 11.02 -5.85
C GLY A 318 -5.55 10.84 -4.33
N ILE A 319 -5.45 9.59 -3.89
CA ILE A 319 -5.49 9.21 -2.47
C ILE A 319 -4.37 8.22 -2.13
N LEU A 320 -3.93 8.23 -0.87
CA LEU A 320 -3.15 7.17 -0.26
C LEU A 320 -4.00 6.46 0.79
N VAL A 321 -4.26 5.17 0.57
CA VAL A 321 -5.05 4.32 1.46
C VAL A 321 -4.12 3.63 2.43
N LYS A 322 -4.37 3.80 3.73
CA LYS A 322 -3.64 3.13 4.81
C LYS A 322 -4.44 1.98 5.37
N ASP A 323 -3.76 1.00 5.93
CA ASP A 323 -4.34 -0.19 6.56
C ASP A 323 -5.23 -0.97 5.57
N SER A 324 -4.85 -1.01 4.28
CA SER A 324 -5.63 -1.61 3.20
C SER A 324 -5.87 -3.11 3.38
N GLU A 325 -5.01 -3.81 4.11
CA GLU A 325 -5.15 -5.23 4.46
C GLU A 325 -6.44 -5.54 5.22
N ASN A 326 -7.00 -4.56 5.96
CA ASN A 326 -8.26 -4.71 6.66
C ASN A 326 -9.46 -4.94 5.73
N ASP A 327 -9.36 -4.50 4.47
CA ASP A 327 -10.40 -4.66 3.45
C ASP A 327 -10.29 -6.00 2.68
N TYR A 328 -9.25 -6.81 2.93
CA TYR A 328 -9.04 -8.04 2.16
C TYR A 328 -10.14 -9.07 2.40
N TYR A 329 -10.46 -9.36 3.67
CA TYR A 329 -11.40 -10.41 4.02
C TYR A 329 -12.84 -9.92 3.98
N ASN A 330 -13.50 -10.10 2.84
CA ASN A 330 -14.91 -9.82 2.68
C ASN A 330 -15.65 -11.04 2.12
N ARG A 331 -16.97 -11.16 2.43
CA ARG A 331 -17.76 -12.33 2.05
C ARG A 331 -17.97 -12.49 0.54
N THR A 332 -17.94 -11.40 -0.20
CA THR A 332 -18.35 -11.37 -1.61
C THR A 332 -17.22 -11.01 -2.56
N LEU A 333 -16.29 -10.17 -2.15
CA LEU A 333 -15.24 -9.62 -2.99
C LEU A 333 -14.03 -9.26 -2.13
N VAL A 334 -12.82 -9.52 -2.59
CA VAL A 334 -11.60 -9.03 -1.95
C VAL A 334 -11.42 -7.54 -2.24
N TYR A 335 -11.07 -6.77 -1.22
CA TYR A 335 -10.88 -5.32 -1.28
C TYR A 335 -12.11 -4.55 -1.82
N PRO A 336 -13.33 -4.76 -1.29
CA PRO A 336 -14.52 -4.10 -1.81
C PRO A 336 -14.50 -2.57 -1.65
N HIS A 337 -14.00 -2.05 -0.52
CA HIS A 337 -13.96 -0.62 -0.27
C HIS A 337 -12.89 0.07 -1.12
N LEU A 338 -11.72 -0.54 -1.24
CA LEU A 338 -10.66 -0.03 -2.12
C LEU A 338 -11.12 -0.02 -3.58
N ARG A 339 -11.80 -1.08 -4.05
CA ARG A 339 -12.37 -1.14 -5.41
C ARG A 339 -13.46 -0.10 -5.62
N GLU A 340 -14.32 0.13 -4.64
CA GLU A 340 -15.34 1.18 -4.66
C GLU A 340 -14.68 2.57 -4.78
N ALA A 341 -13.65 2.85 -3.98
CA ALA A 341 -12.91 4.10 -4.05
C ALA A 341 -12.25 4.33 -5.42
N ILE A 342 -11.60 3.30 -5.97
CA ILE A 342 -11.01 3.34 -7.32
C ILE A 342 -12.07 3.65 -8.37
N SER A 343 -13.20 2.92 -8.35
CA SER A 343 -14.28 3.09 -9.31
C SER A 343 -14.98 4.46 -9.21
N THR A 344 -15.04 5.02 -7.99
CA THR A 344 -15.56 6.35 -7.74
C THR A 344 -14.66 7.43 -8.36
N MET A 345 -13.36 7.32 -8.17
CA MET A 345 -12.40 8.30 -8.69
C MET A 345 -12.16 8.16 -10.20
N ASN A 346 -12.19 6.94 -10.71
CA ASN A 346 -11.86 6.60 -12.09
C ASN A 346 -12.96 5.69 -12.68
N PRO A 347 -14.15 6.22 -12.93
CA PRO A 347 -15.23 5.42 -13.48
C PRO A 347 -14.88 4.91 -14.88
N SER A 348 -15.18 3.62 -15.12
CA SER A 348 -15.02 3.06 -16.46
C SER A 348 -15.86 3.83 -17.46
N PRO A 349 -15.38 4.05 -18.70
CA PRO A 349 -16.18 4.67 -19.75
C PRO A 349 -17.51 3.90 -19.90
N LYS A 350 -18.62 4.63 -19.86
CA LYS A 350 -19.93 4.04 -20.21
C LYS A 350 -19.95 3.83 -21.72
N ASN A 351 -19.99 2.56 -22.14
CA ASN A 351 -20.22 2.20 -23.54
C ASN A 351 -21.63 2.57 -23.97
#